data_9f2fe68280950a29bca0b72d58e33cd9
#
_entry.id   9f2fe68280950a29bca0b72d58e33cd9
#
_cell.length_a   1.000
_cell.length_b   1.000
_cell.length_c   1.000
_cell.angle_alpha   90.00
_cell.angle_beta   90.00
_cell.angle_gamma   90.00
#
_symmetry.space_group_name_H-M   'P 1'
#
loop_
_entity.id
_entity.type
_entity.pdbx_description
1 polymer ?
#
loop_
_entity_poly.entity_id
_entity_poly.type
_entity_poly.pdbx_seq_one_letter_code
_entity_poly.pdbx_strand_id
1 'polypeptide(L)'
;MFSYKKFTNIGDVEKDWLELQKNNEQLDAMAEFEFVKTFFSGITNKLKSLLKKGSRNVFVEVFKNDKPILIFPAVIGDEIVSAYTLDYYDVVSAKNLSKEDFLQALEFVANEEQKDIVLKKLKAGKNAHAKLDGLVEFENLANCVKISYTESYDDYYQSMSKNARQNLRTAYNRIATDGLKFEFEFFMGKTEKKLAKKLKNIYLNRRANKYKNMNFLKKLIYKIDEPISKVCFGLENSFSAVVKLDSKPVAFMAGVVKNGEAVVPRLAIDDRFARYSTGVILINETIKKFIEQKVFVLDLATGEEKYKFQMGGELHTNYQIAIKHQKNNKNS
;
A
#
# COMPACT_ATOMS: atom_id res chain seq x y z
N MET A 1 28.27 12.52 14.05
CA MET A 1 27.80 11.62 15.12
C MET A 1 26.33 11.29 14.87
N PHE A 2 25.92 10.02 15.03
CA PHE A 2 24.50 9.62 14.97
C PHE A 2 23.86 9.74 16.34
N SER A 3 22.58 10.07 16.36
CA SER A 3 21.68 9.96 17.51
C SER A 3 20.28 9.57 17.02
N TYR A 4 19.41 9.08 17.91
CA TYR A 4 18.03 8.75 17.54
C TYR A 4 17.06 9.05 18.68
N LYS A 5 15.78 9.18 18.32
CA LYS A 5 14.66 9.33 19.26
C LYS A 5 13.52 8.38 18.87
N LYS A 6 12.72 8.02 19.85
CA LYS A 6 11.50 7.20 19.66
C LYS A 6 10.29 7.97 20.12
N PHE A 7 9.30 8.09 19.25
CA PHE A 7 8.04 8.76 19.52
C PHE A 7 6.89 7.78 19.44
N THR A 8 5.90 7.94 20.29
CA THR A 8 4.67 7.13 20.27
C THR A 8 3.52 7.83 19.56
N ASN A 9 3.62 9.13 19.37
CA ASN A 9 2.65 9.93 18.63
C ASN A 9 3.29 10.43 17.33
N ILE A 10 2.63 10.18 16.21
CA ILE A 10 3.11 10.58 14.87
C ILE A 10 3.20 12.12 14.74
N GLY A 11 2.40 12.87 15.48
CA GLY A 11 2.46 14.33 15.48
C GLY A 11 3.79 14.91 15.96
N ASP A 12 4.53 14.14 16.78
CA ASP A 12 5.81 14.58 17.32
C ASP A 12 6.94 14.59 16.27
N VAL A 13 6.76 13.85 15.16
CA VAL A 13 7.70 13.76 14.02
C VAL A 13 7.17 14.44 12.75
N GLU A 14 6.02 15.12 12.81
CA GLU A 14 5.33 15.68 11.64
C GLU A 14 6.23 16.64 10.84
N LYS A 15 6.84 17.60 11.51
CA LYS A 15 7.67 18.62 10.87
C LYS A 15 8.82 17.98 10.09
N ASP A 16 9.58 17.12 10.75
CA ASP A 16 10.78 16.52 10.17
C ASP A 16 10.43 15.47 9.11
N TRP A 17 9.31 14.74 9.30
CA TRP A 17 8.78 13.85 8.26
C TRP A 17 8.42 14.58 6.97
N LEU A 18 7.66 15.69 7.09
CA LEU A 18 7.27 16.51 5.94
C LEU A 18 8.48 17.13 5.24
N GLU A 19 9.52 17.51 5.97
CA GLU A 19 10.77 18.01 5.41
C GLU A 19 11.51 16.90 4.64
N LEU A 20 11.67 15.71 5.24
CA LEU A 20 12.36 14.59 4.62
C LEU A 20 11.63 14.04 3.38
N GLN A 21 10.29 14.00 3.39
CA GLN A 21 9.53 13.53 2.22
C GLN A 21 9.49 14.56 1.09
N LYS A 22 9.71 15.84 1.38
CA LYS A 22 9.72 16.90 0.37
C LYS A 22 10.82 16.63 -0.64
N ASN A 23 10.47 16.61 -1.92
CA ASN A 23 11.38 16.31 -3.02
C ASN A 23 11.97 14.88 -3.04
N ASN A 24 11.48 13.97 -2.22
CA ASN A 24 11.83 12.55 -2.31
C ASN A 24 10.87 11.82 -3.25
N GLU A 25 11.18 11.84 -4.54
CA GLU A 25 10.36 11.19 -5.59
C GLU A 25 10.36 9.67 -5.49
N GLN A 26 11.41 9.08 -4.91
CA GLN A 26 11.52 7.62 -4.72
C GLN A 26 10.68 7.10 -3.56
N LEU A 27 10.23 7.98 -2.65
CA LEU A 27 9.41 7.55 -1.52
C LEU A 27 8.10 6.93 -1.98
N ASP A 28 7.77 5.73 -1.46
CA ASP A 28 6.49 5.08 -1.75
C ASP A 28 5.31 5.91 -1.24
N ALA A 29 4.19 5.90 -1.97
CA ALA A 29 2.99 6.63 -1.57
C ALA A 29 2.44 6.18 -0.21
N MET A 30 2.65 4.91 0.18
CA MET A 30 2.21 4.38 1.47
C MET A 30 3.10 4.80 2.64
N ALA A 31 4.24 5.46 2.39
CA ALA A 31 5.11 6.03 3.42
C ALA A 31 4.99 7.56 3.56
N GLU A 32 4.09 8.20 2.81
CA GLU A 32 3.81 9.62 3.00
C GLU A 32 3.14 9.91 4.36
N PHE A 33 3.44 11.06 4.93
CA PHE A 33 3.00 11.44 6.28
C PHE A 33 1.48 11.28 6.46
N GLU A 34 0.68 11.85 5.55
CA GLU A 34 -0.79 11.79 5.64
C GLU A 34 -1.33 10.36 5.50
N PHE A 35 -0.66 9.50 4.71
CA PHE A 35 -1.00 8.09 4.63
C PHE A 35 -0.77 7.40 5.97
N VAL A 36 0.43 7.52 6.53
CA VAL A 36 0.83 6.87 7.78
C VAL A 36 0.02 7.42 8.96
N LYS A 37 -0.18 8.74 9.04
CA LYS A 37 -1.01 9.41 10.05
C LYS A 37 -2.45 8.89 10.03
N THR A 38 -3.05 8.83 8.85
CA THR A 38 -4.43 8.31 8.68
C THR A 38 -4.52 6.84 9.04
N PHE A 39 -3.54 6.03 8.64
CA PHE A 39 -3.46 4.62 9.01
C PHE A 39 -3.39 4.40 10.52
N PHE A 40 -2.54 5.15 11.22
CA PHE A 40 -2.36 5.01 12.68
C PHE A 40 -3.45 5.70 13.50
N SER A 41 -4.23 6.63 12.95
CA SER A 41 -5.34 7.29 13.65
C SER A 41 -6.49 6.37 14.04
N GLY A 42 -6.52 5.15 13.49
CA GLY A 42 -7.62 4.19 13.69
C GLY A 42 -7.69 3.61 15.11
N ILE A 43 -8.92 3.40 15.59
CA ILE A 43 -9.20 2.76 16.90
C ILE A 43 -8.58 1.37 16.98
N THR A 44 -8.56 0.62 15.87
CA THR A 44 -7.94 -0.72 15.80
C THR A 44 -6.47 -0.71 16.14
N ASN A 45 -5.73 0.31 15.71
CA ASN A 45 -4.31 0.43 16.01
C ASN A 45 -4.08 0.84 17.46
N LYS A 46 -4.91 1.75 18.00
CA LYS A 46 -4.89 2.12 19.42
C LYS A 46 -5.18 0.92 20.33
N LEU A 47 -6.19 0.11 20.02
CA LEU A 47 -6.52 -1.08 20.79
C LEU A 47 -5.45 -2.18 20.67
N LYS A 48 -4.85 -2.38 19.50
CA LYS A 48 -3.76 -3.34 19.34
C LYS A 48 -2.54 -2.97 20.19
N SER A 49 -2.20 -1.69 20.30
CA SER A 49 -1.10 -1.22 21.14
C SER A 49 -1.37 -1.43 22.63
N LEU A 50 -2.63 -1.37 23.06
CA LEU A 50 -3.03 -1.61 24.45
C LEU A 50 -3.08 -3.12 24.81
N LEU A 51 -3.40 -3.98 23.83
CA LEU A 51 -3.59 -5.42 24.07
C LEU A 51 -2.31 -6.25 23.92
N LYS A 52 -1.30 -5.76 23.21
CA LYS A 52 0.00 -6.44 23.07
C LYS A 52 0.95 -6.02 24.18
N LYS A 53 0.98 -6.80 25.27
CA LYS A 53 2.05 -6.68 26.29
C LYS A 53 3.40 -6.92 25.60
N GLY A 54 4.33 -5.96 25.74
CA GLY A 54 5.73 -6.10 25.32
C GLY A 54 6.10 -5.56 23.94
N SER A 55 5.15 -5.18 23.07
CA SER A 55 5.46 -4.56 21.78
C SER A 55 4.75 -3.21 21.63
N ARG A 56 5.48 -2.15 21.24
CA ARG A 56 4.93 -0.80 21.05
C ARG A 56 5.16 -0.33 19.62
N ASN A 57 4.14 0.29 19.02
CA ASN A 57 4.33 1.07 17.81
C ASN A 57 5.09 2.35 18.17
N VAL A 58 6.15 2.61 17.45
CA VAL A 58 6.97 3.81 17.61
C VAL A 58 7.32 4.39 16.24
N PHE A 59 7.64 5.67 16.23
CA PHE A 59 8.25 6.36 15.11
C PHE A 59 9.70 6.60 15.50
N VAL A 60 10.63 5.90 14.85
CA VAL A 60 12.06 6.03 15.07
C VAL A 60 12.57 7.13 14.16
N GLU A 61 13.17 8.14 14.75
CA GLU A 61 13.78 9.25 14.04
C GLU A 61 15.28 9.26 14.31
N VAL A 62 16.09 9.28 13.24
CA VAL A 62 17.54 9.26 13.33
C VAL A 62 18.13 10.58 12.84
N PHE A 63 19.12 11.06 13.58
CA PHE A 63 19.82 12.31 13.32
C PHE A 63 21.29 12.04 12.98
N LYS A 64 21.85 12.88 12.11
CA LYS A 64 23.28 12.99 11.90
C LYS A 64 23.70 14.45 12.11
N ASN A 65 24.57 14.70 13.10
CA ASN A 65 24.96 16.06 13.50
C ASN A 65 23.75 16.96 13.77
N ASP A 66 22.81 16.47 14.60
CA ASP A 66 21.57 17.12 15.04
C ASP A 66 20.55 17.43 13.91
N LYS A 67 20.78 16.95 12.70
CA LYS A 67 19.82 17.07 11.61
C LYS A 67 19.09 15.75 11.38
N PRO A 68 17.75 15.76 11.25
CA PRO A 68 16.99 14.55 10.95
C PRO A 68 17.40 14.03 9.56
N ILE A 69 17.68 12.74 9.44
CA ILE A 69 18.12 12.12 8.19
C ILE A 69 17.20 10.99 7.72
N LEU A 70 16.58 10.28 8.66
CA LEU A 70 15.56 9.27 8.32
C LEU A 70 14.55 9.09 9.46
N ILE A 71 13.34 8.69 9.07
CA ILE A 71 12.24 8.36 9.99
C ILE A 71 11.57 7.07 9.49
N PHE A 72 11.24 6.17 10.41
CA PHE A 72 10.49 4.98 10.07
C PHE A 72 9.55 4.53 11.20
N PRO A 73 8.30 4.14 10.88
CA PRO A 73 7.39 3.54 11.83
C PRO A 73 7.77 2.09 12.10
N ALA A 74 7.93 1.73 13.38
CA ALA A 74 8.37 0.41 13.80
C ALA A 74 7.52 -0.15 14.94
N VAL A 75 7.56 -1.46 15.09
CA VAL A 75 7.13 -2.18 16.29
C VAL A 75 8.38 -2.71 16.97
N ILE A 76 8.62 -2.29 18.21
CA ILE A 76 9.73 -2.78 19.01
C ILE A 76 9.23 -3.89 19.92
N GLY A 77 9.77 -5.09 19.74
CA GLY A 77 9.58 -6.28 20.55
C GLY A 77 10.94 -6.95 20.79
N ASP A 78 11.06 -8.25 20.49
CA ASP A 78 12.35 -8.96 20.46
C ASP A 78 13.22 -8.47 19.30
N GLU A 79 12.58 -8.06 18.20
CA GLU A 79 13.18 -7.38 17.05
C GLU A 79 12.49 -6.01 16.86
N ILE A 80 13.10 -5.17 16.02
CA ILE A 80 12.50 -3.93 15.50
C ILE A 80 11.93 -4.25 14.12
N VAL A 81 10.60 -4.26 13.98
CA VAL A 81 9.94 -4.66 12.71
C VAL A 81 9.12 -3.52 12.14
N SER A 82 8.95 -3.50 10.82
CA SER A 82 8.02 -2.59 10.14
C SER A 82 6.65 -2.53 10.82
N ALA A 83 6.17 -1.33 11.16
CA ALA A 83 4.99 -1.16 12.02
C ALA A 83 3.66 -1.51 11.36
N TYR A 84 3.58 -1.53 10.04
CA TYR A 84 2.36 -1.88 9.32
C TYR A 84 2.59 -2.98 8.28
N THR A 85 1.59 -3.82 8.14
CA THR A 85 1.60 -4.98 7.23
C THR A 85 0.68 -4.70 6.03
N LEU A 86 0.91 -3.58 5.35
CA LEU A 86 0.27 -3.27 4.06
C LEU A 86 0.98 -3.99 2.92
N ASP A 87 0.60 -3.69 1.69
CA ASP A 87 1.27 -4.29 0.53
C ASP A 87 2.70 -3.79 0.37
N TYR A 88 2.95 -2.52 0.77
CA TYR A 88 4.28 -1.90 0.75
C TYR A 88 4.58 -1.14 2.04
N TYR A 89 5.87 -1.00 2.28
CA TYR A 89 6.46 -0.24 3.37
C TYR A 89 7.71 0.48 2.86
N ASP A 90 7.98 1.65 3.37
CA ASP A 90 9.21 2.38 3.06
C ASP A 90 9.72 3.15 4.29
N VAL A 91 10.97 3.58 4.24
CA VAL A 91 11.62 4.43 5.22
C VAL A 91 11.75 5.82 4.62
N VAL A 92 11.27 6.83 5.30
CA VAL A 92 11.44 8.22 4.85
C VAL A 92 12.87 8.68 5.14
N SER A 93 13.56 9.23 4.16
CA SER A 93 14.91 9.74 4.35
C SER A 93 15.16 11.02 3.55
N ALA A 94 16.19 11.76 3.94
CA ALA A 94 16.67 12.89 3.16
C ALA A 94 17.06 12.43 1.74
N LYS A 95 16.67 13.17 0.71
CA LYS A 95 16.94 12.86 -0.71
C LYS A 95 18.44 12.59 -0.95
N ASN A 96 19.29 13.42 -0.40
CA ASN A 96 20.74 13.39 -0.61
C ASN A 96 21.50 12.52 0.41
N LEU A 97 20.80 11.75 1.24
CA LEU A 97 21.46 10.82 2.17
C LEU A 97 22.17 9.74 1.34
N SER A 98 23.47 9.48 1.63
CA SER A 98 24.20 8.42 0.93
C SER A 98 23.66 7.04 1.30
N LYS A 99 23.96 6.03 0.48
CA LYS A 99 23.60 4.64 0.77
C LYS A 99 24.26 4.15 2.06
N GLU A 100 25.51 4.49 2.25
CA GLU A 100 26.33 4.15 3.42
C GLU A 100 25.77 4.79 4.68
N ASP A 101 25.44 6.07 4.65
CA ASP A 101 24.84 6.77 5.79
C ASP A 101 23.44 6.22 6.15
N PHE A 102 22.67 5.81 5.13
CA PHE A 102 21.36 5.21 5.35
C PHE A 102 21.50 3.86 6.09
N LEU A 103 22.41 2.99 5.64
CA LEU A 103 22.70 1.71 6.29
C LEU A 103 23.25 1.92 7.69
N GLN A 104 24.28 2.77 7.85
CA GLN A 104 24.89 3.08 9.15
C GLN A 104 23.88 3.64 10.15
N ALA A 105 22.91 4.44 9.70
CA ALA A 105 21.85 4.94 10.57
C ALA A 105 20.95 3.83 11.11
N LEU A 106 20.61 2.83 10.30
CA LEU A 106 19.84 1.67 10.73
C LEU A 106 20.67 0.75 11.64
N GLU A 107 21.93 0.50 11.31
CA GLU A 107 22.87 -0.28 12.13
C GLU A 107 23.08 0.38 13.50
N PHE A 108 23.19 1.71 13.53
CA PHE A 108 23.30 2.47 14.77
C PHE A 108 22.10 2.22 15.69
N VAL A 109 20.87 2.30 15.16
CA VAL A 109 19.65 2.01 15.94
C VAL A 109 19.62 0.56 16.40
N ALA A 110 19.97 -0.39 15.52
CA ALA A 110 20.02 -1.81 15.87
C ALA A 110 20.98 -2.08 17.04
N ASN A 111 22.17 -1.47 17.00
CA ASN A 111 23.19 -1.60 18.04
C ASN A 111 22.78 -0.95 19.36
N GLU A 112 22.22 0.25 19.33
CA GLU A 112 21.74 0.95 20.54
C GLU A 112 20.58 0.19 21.22
N GLU A 113 19.66 -0.37 20.45
CA GLU A 113 18.54 -1.15 20.97
C GLU A 113 18.93 -2.60 21.30
N GLN A 114 20.12 -3.07 20.91
CA GLN A 114 20.58 -4.46 20.99
C GLN A 114 19.56 -5.43 20.35
N LYS A 115 19.02 -5.04 19.19
CA LYS A 115 17.97 -5.78 18.46
C LYS A 115 18.18 -5.69 16.97
N ASP A 116 17.88 -6.77 16.28
CA ASP A 116 17.86 -6.78 14.82
C ASP A 116 16.72 -5.90 14.29
N ILE A 117 16.97 -5.20 13.16
CA ILE A 117 15.93 -4.48 12.43
C ILE A 117 15.50 -5.33 11.26
N VAL A 118 14.20 -5.64 11.17
CA VAL A 118 13.61 -6.39 10.05
C VAL A 118 12.61 -5.49 9.31
N LEU A 119 13.01 -4.98 8.14
CA LEU A 119 12.13 -4.21 7.27
C LEU A 119 11.49 -5.13 6.26
N LYS A 120 10.16 -5.15 6.23
CA LYS A 120 9.36 -6.05 5.36
C LYS A 120 8.57 -5.25 4.34
N LYS A 121 8.34 -5.86 3.17
CA LYS A 121 7.52 -5.30 2.08
C LYS A 121 8.11 -4.05 1.42
N LEU A 122 9.43 -4.02 1.33
CA LEU A 122 10.14 -3.00 0.58
C LEU A 122 9.88 -3.19 -0.91
N LYS A 123 9.43 -2.16 -1.59
CA LYS A 123 9.16 -2.18 -3.04
C LYS A 123 10.43 -1.87 -3.81
N ALA A 124 10.71 -2.66 -4.85
CA ALA A 124 11.86 -2.44 -5.75
C ALA A 124 11.91 -1.00 -6.28
N GLY A 125 13.07 -0.37 -6.22
CA GLY A 125 13.31 0.98 -6.71
C GLY A 125 12.76 2.12 -5.84
N LYS A 126 12.01 1.81 -4.75
CA LYS A 126 11.58 2.84 -3.80
C LYS A 126 12.70 3.16 -2.80
N ASN A 127 12.51 4.21 -2.02
CA ASN A 127 13.58 4.86 -1.26
C ASN A 127 14.45 3.89 -0.44
N ALA A 128 13.88 3.10 0.47
CA ALA A 128 14.67 2.17 1.29
C ALA A 128 15.35 1.09 0.45
N HIS A 129 14.64 0.50 -0.54
CA HIS A 129 15.25 -0.48 -1.43
C HIS A 129 16.42 0.14 -2.22
N ALA A 130 16.22 1.30 -2.86
CA ALA A 130 17.25 1.94 -3.65
C ALA A 130 18.49 2.35 -2.83
N LYS A 131 18.28 2.75 -1.56
CA LYS A 131 19.38 3.10 -0.64
C LYS A 131 20.17 1.89 -0.15
N LEU A 132 19.53 0.74 -0.01
CA LEU A 132 20.15 -0.49 0.51
C LEU A 132 20.65 -1.43 -0.59
N ASP A 133 20.27 -1.20 -1.83
CA ASP A 133 20.65 -2.01 -2.98
C ASP A 133 22.16 -2.04 -3.19
N GLY A 134 22.72 -3.28 -3.21
CA GLY A 134 24.15 -3.53 -3.26
C GLY A 134 24.88 -3.49 -1.91
N LEU A 135 24.21 -3.13 -0.80
CA LEU A 135 24.80 -3.08 0.54
C LEU A 135 24.28 -4.20 1.46
N VAL A 136 23.07 -4.68 1.23
CA VAL A 136 22.45 -5.76 2.02
C VAL A 136 21.84 -6.80 1.09
N GLU A 137 21.63 -8.02 1.63
CA GLU A 137 20.91 -9.07 0.92
C GLU A 137 19.40 -8.87 1.07
N PHE A 138 18.68 -8.93 -0.05
CA PHE A 138 17.23 -8.86 -0.10
C PHE A 138 16.62 -10.24 -0.24
N GLU A 139 15.69 -10.57 0.65
CA GLU A 139 14.89 -11.79 0.55
C GLU A 139 13.55 -11.48 -0.12
N ASN A 140 13.15 -12.32 -1.09
CA ASN A 140 11.83 -12.23 -1.71
C ASN A 140 10.74 -12.53 -0.69
N LEU A 141 9.79 -11.62 -0.51
CA LEU A 141 8.72 -11.78 0.47
C LEU A 141 7.38 -12.15 -0.18
N ALA A 142 6.98 -11.45 -1.24
CA ALA A 142 5.73 -11.73 -1.93
C ALA A 142 5.73 -11.20 -3.37
N ASN A 143 5.05 -11.93 -4.25
CA ASN A 143 4.80 -11.49 -5.61
C ASN A 143 3.65 -10.49 -5.66
N CYS A 144 3.86 -9.44 -6.43
CA CYS A 144 2.92 -8.37 -6.72
C CYS A 144 2.74 -8.26 -8.23
N VAL A 145 1.68 -7.63 -8.67
CA VAL A 145 1.41 -7.43 -10.10
C VAL A 145 1.13 -5.97 -10.39
N LYS A 146 1.84 -5.41 -11.36
CA LYS A 146 1.59 -4.07 -11.90
C LYS A 146 1.26 -4.14 -13.39
N ILE A 147 0.48 -3.18 -13.87
CA ILE A 147 0.19 -2.97 -15.29
C ILE A 147 0.81 -1.63 -15.65
N SER A 148 1.76 -1.65 -16.60
CA SER A 148 2.34 -0.44 -17.18
C SER A 148 1.75 -0.20 -18.56
N TYR A 149 1.44 1.04 -18.90
CA TYR A 149 0.83 1.43 -20.17
C TYR A 149 1.28 2.83 -20.59
N THR A 150 1.09 3.15 -21.87
CA THR A 150 1.46 4.43 -22.47
C THR A 150 0.32 5.45 -22.37
N GLU A 151 0.50 6.62 -22.96
CA GLU A 151 -0.51 7.68 -23.06
C GLU A 151 -1.70 7.32 -23.97
N SER A 152 -1.60 6.22 -24.74
CA SER A 152 -2.62 5.77 -25.67
C SER A 152 -3.40 4.58 -25.11
N TYR A 153 -4.72 4.74 -24.98
CA TYR A 153 -5.58 3.62 -24.63
C TYR A 153 -5.61 2.56 -25.74
N ASP A 154 -5.54 2.97 -27.00
CA ASP A 154 -5.54 2.04 -28.13
C ASP A 154 -4.30 1.14 -28.11
N ASP A 155 -3.12 1.70 -27.82
CA ASP A 155 -1.88 0.94 -27.66
C ASP A 155 -2.00 -0.05 -26.49
N TYR A 156 -2.51 0.39 -25.36
CA TYR A 156 -2.78 -0.50 -24.23
C TYR A 156 -3.74 -1.62 -24.63
N TYR A 157 -4.86 -1.30 -25.29
CA TYR A 157 -5.84 -2.29 -25.72
C TYR A 157 -5.25 -3.30 -26.71
N GLN A 158 -4.40 -2.85 -27.64
CA GLN A 158 -3.72 -3.74 -28.59
C GLN A 158 -2.63 -4.60 -27.93
N SER A 159 -1.98 -4.14 -26.87
CA SER A 159 -0.99 -4.91 -26.10
C SER A 159 -1.62 -6.10 -25.36
N MET A 160 -2.92 -6.04 -25.05
CA MET A 160 -3.62 -7.16 -24.42
C MET A 160 -3.69 -8.38 -25.34
N SER A 161 -3.66 -9.59 -24.75
CA SER A 161 -3.86 -10.82 -25.51
C SER A 161 -5.22 -10.84 -26.23
N LYS A 162 -5.31 -11.56 -27.35
CA LYS A 162 -6.59 -11.77 -28.09
C LYS A 162 -7.70 -12.27 -27.15
N ASN A 163 -7.36 -13.19 -26.25
CA ASN A 163 -8.32 -13.75 -25.29
C ASN A 163 -8.79 -12.69 -24.27
N ALA A 164 -7.89 -11.82 -23.80
CA ALA A 164 -8.25 -10.75 -22.86
C ALA A 164 -9.23 -9.75 -23.53
N ARG A 165 -8.92 -9.32 -24.76
CA ARG A 165 -9.81 -8.44 -25.55
C ARG A 165 -11.18 -9.09 -25.81
N GLN A 166 -11.20 -10.40 -26.13
CA GLN A 166 -12.45 -11.14 -26.32
C GLN A 166 -13.25 -11.24 -25.01
N ASN A 167 -12.60 -11.53 -23.90
CA ASN A 167 -13.24 -11.60 -22.58
C ASN A 167 -13.86 -10.24 -22.19
N LEU A 168 -13.17 -9.16 -22.46
CA LEU A 168 -13.67 -7.81 -22.18
C LEU A 168 -14.93 -7.52 -23.03
N ARG A 169 -14.90 -7.79 -24.33
CA ARG A 169 -16.09 -7.64 -25.22
C ARG A 169 -17.25 -8.51 -24.75
N THR A 170 -16.97 -9.76 -24.40
CA THR A 170 -17.99 -10.69 -23.89
C THR A 170 -18.60 -10.19 -22.57
N ALA A 171 -17.82 -9.57 -21.71
CA ALA A 171 -18.30 -9.00 -20.45
C ALA A 171 -19.33 -7.88 -20.69
N TYR A 172 -19.03 -6.92 -21.58
CA TYR A 172 -19.97 -5.87 -21.96
C TYR A 172 -21.23 -6.41 -22.67
N ASN A 173 -21.04 -7.36 -23.60
CA ASN A 173 -22.16 -7.96 -24.31
C ASN A 173 -23.12 -8.68 -23.37
N ARG A 174 -22.63 -9.40 -22.36
CA ARG A 174 -23.49 -10.06 -21.38
C ARG A 174 -24.33 -9.07 -20.57
N ILE A 175 -23.73 -7.95 -20.16
CA ILE A 175 -24.43 -6.88 -19.45
C ILE A 175 -25.56 -6.33 -20.33
N ALA A 176 -25.25 -6.03 -21.60
CA ALA A 176 -26.22 -5.51 -22.55
C ALA A 176 -27.34 -6.52 -22.85
N THR A 177 -26.99 -7.80 -23.09
CA THR A 177 -27.96 -8.87 -23.38
C THR A 177 -28.94 -9.10 -22.23
N ASP A 178 -28.45 -9.00 -21.00
CA ASP A 178 -29.30 -9.13 -19.79
C ASP A 178 -30.08 -7.84 -19.46
N GLY A 179 -29.98 -6.81 -20.30
CA GLY A 179 -30.69 -5.53 -20.12
C GLY A 179 -30.25 -4.70 -18.92
N LEU A 180 -29.07 -4.97 -18.36
CA LEU A 180 -28.57 -4.25 -17.21
C LEU A 180 -27.96 -2.90 -17.61
N LYS A 181 -28.27 -1.84 -16.85
CA LYS A 181 -27.66 -0.53 -17.03
C LYS A 181 -26.24 -0.54 -16.46
N PHE A 182 -25.25 -0.41 -17.34
CA PHE A 182 -23.85 -0.26 -16.96
C PHE A 182 -23.51 1.21 -16.65
N GLU A 183 -22.83 1.44 -15.55
CA GLU A 183 -22.30 2.76 -15.16
C GLU A 183 -20.89 2.56 -14.59
N PHE A 184 -19.98 3.50 -14.91
CA PHE A 184 -18.65 3.58 -14.32
C PHE A 184 -18.44 4.95 -13.69
N GLU A 185 -17.99 4.95 -12.45
CA GLU A 185 -17.66 6.19 -11.72
C GLU A 185 -16.19 6.17 -11.32
N PHE A 186 -15.54 7.31 -11.48
CA PHE A 186 -14.14 7.49 -11.14
C PHE A 186 -13.96 8.80 -10.36
N PHE A 187 -13.23 8.71 -9.25
CA PHE A 187 -12.97 9.83 -8.35
C PHE A 187 -11.48 9.91 -8.08
N MET A 188 -10.89 11.09 -8.30
CA MET A 188 -9.58 11.46 -7.75
C MET A 188 -9.81 12.27 -6.48
N GLY A 189 -9.01 11.99 -5.44
CA GLY A 189 -9.20 12.58 -4.11
C GLY A 189 -10.19 11.81 -3.25
N LYS A 190 -10.76 12.51 -2.27
CA LYS A 190 -11.67 11.93 -1.27
C LYS A 190 -12.95 11.39 -1.89
N THR A 191 -13.31 10.18 -1.52
CA THR A 191 -14.58 9.57 -1.90
C THR A 191 -15.68 9.98 -0.93
N GLU A 192 -16.90 10.27 -1.45
CA GLU A 192 -18.07 10.58 -0.63
C GLU A 192 -18.30 9.48 0.44
N LYS A 193 -18.53 9.89 1.69
CA LYS A 193 -18.66 8.98 2.85
C LYS A 193 -19.72 7.89 2.66
N LYS A 194 -20.87 8.24 2.02
CA LYS A 194 -21.95 7.28 1.76
C LYS A 194 -21.53 6.20 0.76
N LEU A 195 -20.83 6.59 -0.29
CA LEU A 195 -20.27 5.67 -1.29
C LEU A 195 -19.16 4.82 -0.66
N ALA A 196 -18.19 5.43 0.01
CA ALA A 196 -17.10 4.73 0.70
C ALA A 196 -17.60 3.64 1.65
N LYS A 197 -18.70 3.91 2.39
CA LYS A 197 -19.36 2.91 3.26
C LYS A 197 -19.93 1.73 2.46
N LYS A 198 -20.56 1.98 1.29
CA LYS A 198 -21.07 0.92 0.41
C LYS A 198 -19.93 0.05 -0.13
N LEU A 199 -18.85 0.67 -0.62
CA LEU A 199 -17.68 -0.02 -1.16
C LEU A 199 -16.97 -0.87 -0.09
N LYS A 200 -16.79 -0.30 1.11
CA LYS A 200 -16.27 -1.05 2.26
C LYS A 200 -17.11 -2.30 2.57
N ASN A 201 -18.43 -2.22 2.48
CA ASN A 201 -19.30 -3.37 2.72
C ASN A 201 -19.09 -4.48 1.65
N ILE A 202 -18.92 -4.15 0.39
CA ILE A 202 -18.58 -5.12 -0.67
C ILE A 202 -17.28 -5.86 -0.30
N TYR A 203 -16.26 -5.12 0.08
CA TYR A 203 -14.98 -5.70 0.50
C TYR A 203 -15.09 -6.62 1.72
N LEU A 204 -15.84 -6.19 2.75
CA LEU A 204 -16.04 -6.97 3.96
C LEU A 204 -16.86 -8.24 3.69
N ASN A 205 -17.88 -8.16 2.85
CA ASN A 205 -18.71 -9.31 2.47
C ASN A 205 -17.89 -10.36 1.72
N ARG A 206 -17.07 -9.94 0.74
CA ARG A 206 -16.18 -10.86 0.03
C ARG A 206 -15.17 -11.55 0.98
N ARG A 207 -14.72 -10.86 2.01
CA ARG A 207 -13.82 -11.42 3.03
C ARG A 207 -14.52 -12.11 4.21
N ALA A 208 -15.84 -12.16 4.24
CA ALA A 208 -16.59 -12.71 5.36
C ALA A 208 -16.16 -14.14 5.74
N ASN A 209 -15.82 -14.97 4.75
CA ASN A 209 -15.29 -16.31 4.98
C ASN A 209 -13.96 -16.31 5.72
N LYS A 210 -13.07 -15.36 5.43
CA LYS A 210 -11.77 -15.19 6.10
C LYS A 210 -11.94 -14.73 7.56
N TYR A 211 -13.06 -14.08 7.88
CA TYR A 211 -13.37 -13.57 9.21
C TYR A 211 -14.28 -14.51 10.05
N LYS A 212 -14.69 -15.67 9.51
CA LYS A 212 -15.56 -16.63 10.25
C LYS A 212 -14.98 -17.00 11.61
N ASN A 213 -13.67 -17.18 11.70
CA ASN A 213 -12.97 -17.61 12.91
C ASN A 213 -12.55 -16.47 13.85
N MET A 214 -12.87 -15.22 13.52
CA MET A 214 -12.61 -14.10 14.42
C MET A 214 -13.68 -14.02 15.49
N ASN A 215 -13.29 -13.69 16.74
CA ASN A 215 -14.26 -13.44 17.80
C ASN A 215 -15.16 -12.23 17.47
N PHE A 216 -16.35 -12.19 18.06
CA PHE A 216 -17.37 -11.17 17.79
C PHE A 216 -16.84 -9.74 17.94
N LEU A 217 -16.10 -9.47 19.01
CA LEU A 217 -15.55 -8.14 19.29
C LEU A 217 -14.54 -7.69 18.22
N LYS A 218 -13.65 -8.59 17.79
CA LYS A 218 -12.71 -8.31 16.70
C LYS A 218 -13.45 -8.04 15.38
N LYS A 219 -14.50 -8.82 15.06
CA LYS A 219 -15.33 -8.58 13.87
C LYS A 219 -15.99 -7.20 13.90
N LEU A 220 -16.54 -6.81 15.05
CA LEU A 220 -17.20 -5.52 15.23
C LEU A 220 -16.21 -4.37 15.05
N ILE A 221 -15.05 -4.43 15.70
CA ILE A 221 -13.98 -3.41 15.58
C ILE A 221 -13.53 -3.28 14.13
N TYR A 222 -13.29 -4.40 13.44
CA TYR A 222 -12.86 -4.40 12.04
C TYR A 222 -13.93 -3.82 11.10
N LYS A 223 -15.21 -4.04 11.39
CA LYS A 223 -16.33 -3.48 10.63
C LYS A 223 -16.45 -1.96 10.80
N ILE A 224 -16.20 -1.47 12.02
CA ILE A 224 -16.29 -0.04 12.34
C ILE A 224 -15.06 0.72 11.82
N ASP A 225 -13.87 0.20 12.05
CA ASP A 225 -12.61 0.89 11.83
C ASP A 225 -11.63 0.01 11.04
N GLU A 226 -11.71 0.10 9.71
CA GLU A 226 -10.77 -0.54 8.80
C GLU A 226 -9.80 0.53 8.28
N PRO A 227 -8.55 0.59 8.82
CA PRO A 227 -7.64 1.71 8.57
C PRO A 227 -7.32 1.94 7.10
N ILE A 228 -7.18 0.85 6.32
CA ILE A 228 -6.82 0.97 4.90
C ILE A 228 -7.96 1.60 4.09
N SER A 229 -9.22 1.30 4.42
CA SER A 229 -10.35 1.98 3.77
C SER A 229 -10.37 3.48 4.09
N LYS A 230 -9.96 3.89 5.29
CA LYS A 230 -9.84 5.32 5.61
C LYS A 230 -8.81 5.99 4.71
N VAL A 231 -7.67 5.36 4.52
CA VAL A 231 -6.62 5.87 3.62
C VAL A 231 -7.11 5.93 2.18
N CYS A 232 -7.62 4.80 1.64
CA CYS A 232 -8.04 4.71 0.23
C CYS A 232 -9.19 5.63 -0.16
N PHE A 233 -10.00 6.07 0.79
CA PHE A 233 -11.17 6.92 0.52
C PHE A 233 -11.06 8.33 1.13
N GLY A 234 -10.02 8.63 1.89
CA GLY A 234 -9.95 9.83 2.72
C GLY A 234 -8.81 10.79 2.42
N LEU A 235 -7.85 10.43 1.58
CA LEU A 235 -6.71 11.28 1.25
C LEU A 235 -6.94 12.09 -0.03
N GLU A 236 -6.26 13.23 -0.16
CA GLU A 236 -6.33 14.07 -1.36
C GLU A 236 -5.68 13.37 -2.57
N ASN A 237 -4.66 12.54 -2.35
CA ASN A 237 -4.02 11.72 -3.37
C ASN A 237 -4.62 10.31 -3.49
N SER A 238 -5.79 10.06 -2.88
CA SER A 238 -6.50 8.80 -3.08
C SER A 238 -7.29 8.80 -4.38
N PHE A 239 -7.71 7.62 -4.81
CA PHE A 239 -8.66 7.45 -5.91
C PHE A 239 -9.63 6.33 -5.59
N SER A 240 -10.78 6.35 -6.24
CA SER A 240 -11.69 5.22 -6.29
C SER A 240 -12.35 5.09 -7.65
N ALA A 241 -12.45 3.85 -8.13
CA ALA A 241 -13.11 3.47 -9.38
C ALA A 241 -14.19 2.44 -9.06
N VAL A 242 -15.38 2.62 -9.62
CA VAL A 242 -16.57 1.83 -9.27
C VAL A 242 -17.33 1.43 -10.50
N VAL A 243 -17.57 0.13 -10.67
CA VAL A 243 -18.53 -0.41 -11.64
C VAL A 243 -19.87 -0.58 -10.95
N LYS A 244 -20.92 -0.06 -11.57
CA LYS A 244 -22.31 -0.23 -11.14
C LYS A 244 -23.11 -0.96 -12.22
N LEU A 245 -24.03 -1.81 -11.78
CA LEU A 245 -25.08 -2.41 -12.59
C LEU A 245 -26.42 -2.06 -11.97
N ASP A 246 -27.33 -1.47 -12.74
CA ASP A 246 -28.60 -0.92 -12.25
C ASP A 246 -28.42 -0.03 -11.03
N SER A 247 -27.46 0.92 -11.12
CA SER A 247 -27.09 1.88 -10.07
C SER A 247 -26.58 1.24 -8.74
N LYS A 248 -26.32 -0.07 -8.73
CA LYS A 248 -25.75 -0.77 -7.56
C LYS A 248 -24.25 -0.99 -7.78
N PRO A 249 -23.38 -0.55 -6.87
CA PRO A 249 -21.96 -0.88 -6.93
C PRO A 249 -21.74 -2.39 -6.86
N VAL A 250 -21.05 -2.97 -7.85
CA VAL A 250 -20.79 -4.41 -7.97
C VAL A 250 -19.31 -4.75 -7.99
N ALA A 251 -18.46 -3.80 -8.35
CA ALA A 251 -17.02 -3.93 -8.22
C ALA A 251 -16.38 -2.56 -7.96
N PHE A 252 -15.28 -2.53 -7.25
CA PHE A 252 -14.51 -1.31 -7.06
C PHE A 252 -13.03 -1.61 -6.85
N MET A 253 -12.20 -0.61 -7.14
CA MET A 253 -10.84 -0.51 -6.65
C MET A 253 -10.62 0.87 -6.04
N ALA A 254 -9.74 0.94 -5.04
CA ALA A 254 -9.37 2.19 -4.38
C ALA A 254 -7.94 2.11 -3.86
N GLY A 255 -7.27 3.24 -3.87
CA GLY A 255 -5.88 3.33 -3.48
C GLY A 255 -5.36 4.75 -3.46
N VAL A 256 -4.06 4.89 -3.64
CA VAL A 256 -3.36 6.18 -3.64
C VAL A 256 -2.52 6.34 -4.89
N VAL A 257 -2.35 7.57 -5.33
CA VAL A 257 -1.57 7.94 -6.52
C VAL A 257 -0.40 8.83 -6.11
N LYS A 258 0.78 8.52 -6.65
CA LYS A 258 1.97 9.36 -6.53
C LYS A 258 2.85 9.22 -7.77
N ASN A 259 3.32 10.32 -8.31
CA ASN A 259 4.29 10.37 -9.41
C ASN A 259 3.92 9.46 -10.61
N GLY A 260 2.66 9.50 -11.05
CA GLY A 260 2.19 8.70 -12.18
C GLY A 260 1.99 7.20 -11.89
N GLU A 261 2.08 6.79 -10.65
CA GLU A 261 1.82 5.43 -10.19
C GLU A 261 0.62 5.39 -9.23
N ALA A 262 -0.33 4.50 -9.49
CA ALA A 262 -1.46 4.19 -8.62
C ALA A 262 -1.25 2.85 -7.94
N VAL A 263 -1.31 2.81 -6.60
CA VAL A 263 -1.23 1.58 -5.81
C VAL A 263 -2.62 1.23 -5.28
N VAL A 264 -3.05 -0.03 -5.46
CA VAL A 264 -4.41 -0.52 -5.18
C VAL A 264 -4.43 -1.50 -4.00
N PRO A 265 -4.45 -1.06 -2.76
CA PRO A 265 -4.57 -1.96 -1.61
C PRO A 265 -6.00 -2.48 -1.42
N ARG A 266 -6.98 -1.94 -2.14
CA ARG A 266 -8.38 -2.37 -2.06
C ARG A 266 -8.97 -2.59 -3.44
N LEU A 267 -9.28 -3.85 -3.73
CA LEU A 267 -10.07 -4.27 -4.87
C LEU A 267 -11.08 -5.32 -4.40
N ALA A 268 -12.33 -5.15 -4.74
CA ALA A 268 -13.36 -6.15 -4.46
C ALA A 268 -14.43 -6.19 -5.55
N ILE A 269 -14.94 -7.40 -5.75
CA ILE A 269 -16.02 -7.72 -6.69
C ILE A 269 -17.11 -8.40 -5.88
N ASP A 270 -18.34 -8.08 -6.15
CA ASP A 270 -19.49 -8.81 -5.62
C ASP A 270 -19.64 -10.13 -6.41
N ASP A 271 -19.41 -11.26 -5.74
CA ASP A 271 -19.39 -12.58 -6.37
C ASP A 271 -20.73 -12.95 -7.05
N ARG A 272 -21.84 -12.32 -6.66
CA ARG A 272 -23.15 -12.48 -7.33
C ARG A 272 -23.14 -12.01 -8.77
N PHE A 273 -22.21 -11.10 -9.12
CA PHE A 273 -22.04 -10.53 -10.46
C PHE A 273 -20.79 -11.07 -11.19
N ALA A 274 -20.19 -12.15 -10.70
CA ALA A 274 -18.97 -12.75 -11.27
C ALA A 274 -19.13 -13.12 -12.77
N ARG A 275 -20.34 -13.53 -13.20
CA ARG A 275 -20.64 -13.88 -14.60
C ARG A 275 -20.37 -12.73 -15.60
N TYR A 276 -20.41 -11.49 -15.14
CA TYR A 276 -20.19 -10.30 -15.97
C TYR A 276 -18.71 -9.87 -16.00
N SER A 277 -17.79 -10.60 -15.35
CA SER A 277 -16.36 -10.28 -15.32
C SER A 277 -16.08 -8.82 -14.93
N THR A 278 -16.83 -8.30 -13.96
CA THR A 278 -16.81 -6.89 -13.56
C THR A 278 -15.43 -6.41 -13.10
N GLY A 279 -14.53 -7.31 -12.65
CA GLY A 279 -13.14 -6.97 -12.33
C GLY A 279 -12.29 -6.62 -13.55
N VAL A 280 -12.50 -7.30 -14.69
CA VAL A 280 -11.82 -7.01 -15.95
C VAL A 280 -12.30 -5.66 -16.49
N ILE A 281 -13.61 -5.41 -16.46
CA ILE A 281 -14.20 -4.12 -16.83
C ILE A 281 -13.66 -3.01 -15.94
N LEU A 282 -13.60 -3.23 -14.61
CA LEU A 282 -13.11 -2.26 -13.63
C LEU A 282 -11.67 -1.83 -13.96
N ILE A 283 -10.75 -2.76 -14.20
CA ILE A 283 -9.37 -2.45 -14.58
C ILE A 283 -9.33 -1.66 -15.88
N ASN A 284 -10.06 -2.13 -16.90
CA ASN A 284 -10.10 -1.48 -18.22
C ASN A 284 -10.56 -0.03 -18.14
N GLU A 285 -11.69 0.22 -17.52
CA GLU A 285 -12.24 1.58 -17.38
C GLU A 285 -11.37 2.48 -16.50
N THR A 286 -10.73 1.90 -15.47
CA THR A 286 -9.80 2.64 -14.63
C THR A 286 -8.56 3.09 -15.40
N ILE A 287 -7.97 2.21 -16.23
CA ILE A 287 -6.80 2.57 -17.06
C ILE A 287 -7.15 3.70 -18.02
N LYS A 288 -8.34 3.68 -18.67
CA LYS A 288 -8.80 4.80 -19.51
C LYS A 288 -8.75 6.13 -18.74
N LYS A 289 -9.29 6.15 -17.51
CA LYS A 289 -9.30 7.36 -16.68
C LYS A 289 -7.91 7.76 -16.20
N PHE A 290 -7.05 6.80 -15.90
CA PHE A 290 -5.68 7.09 -15.49
C PHE A 290 -4.83 7.68 -16.62
N ILE A 291 -5.01 7.24 -17.85
CA ILE A 291 -4.36 7.86 -19.02
C ILE A 291 -4.73 9.34 -19.11
N GLU A 292 -6.02 9.70 -18.95
CA GLU A 292 -6.48 11.09 -18.90
C GLU A 292 -5.84 11.89 -17.75
N GLN A 293 -5.46 11.22 -16.64
CA GLN A 293 -4.85 11.81 -15.44
C GLN A 293 -3.32 11.71 -15.43
N LYS A 294 -2.68 11.25 -16.51
CA LYS A 294 -1.24 11.01 -16.62
C LYS A 294 -0.69 10.05 -15.54
N VAL A 295 -1.46 9.05 -15.20
CA VAL A 295 -1.04 7.92 -14.36
C VAL A 295 -0.82 6.73 -15.29
N PHE A 296 0.41 6.20 -15.34
CA PHE A 296 0.81 5.19 -16.34
C PHE A 296 1.21 3.85 -15.75
N VAL A 297 1.15 3.73 -14.42
CA VAL A 297 1.38 2.47 -13.71
C VAL A 297 0.22 2.22 -12.77
N LEU A 298 -0.44 1.08 -12.94
CA LEU A 298 -1.48 0.57 -12.03
C LEU A 298 -0.93 -0.65 -11.29
N ASP A 299 -0.50 -0.44 -10.05
CA ASP A 299 0.01 -1.49 -9.19
C ASP A 299 -1.15 -2.14 -8.41
N LEU A 300 -1.47 -3.38 -8.79
CA LEU A 300 -2.53 -4.19 -8.18
C LEU A 300 -2.08 -4.93 -6.93
N ALA A 301 -0.91 -4.57 -6.42
CA ALA A 301 -0.32 -5.06 -5.18
C ALA A 301 -0.20 -6.61 -5.11
N THR A 302 -0.18 -7.17 -3.91
CA THR A 302 0.07 -8.59 -3.67
C THR A 302 -1.02 -9.49 -4.30
N GLY A 303 -0.59 -10.60 -4.87
CA GLY A 303 -1.44 -11.67 -5.42
C GLY A 303 -1.29 -11.85 -6.94
N GLU A 304 -1.36 -13.10 -7.35
CA GLU A 304 -1.10 -13.55 -8.73
C GLU A 304 -2.40 -14.01 -9.42
N GLU A 305 -3.50 -13.30 -9.18
CA GLU A 305 -4.78 -13.67 -9.77
C GLU A 305 -4.73 -13.55 -11.30
N LYS A 306 -5.20 -14.60 -11.98
CA LYS A 306 -5.14 -14.75 -13.45
C LYS A 306 -5.62 -13.52 -14.22
N TYR A 307 -6.66 -12.84 -13.74
CA TYR A 307 -7.22 -11.68 -14.43
C TYR A 307 -6.24 -10.49 -14.50
N LYS A 308 -5.33 -10.34 -13.52
CA LYS A 308 -4.31 -9.29 -13.54
C LYS A 308 -3.37 -9.46 -14.74
N PHE A 309 -2.90 -10.68 -14.99
CA PHE A 309 -2.05 -11.01 -16.15
C PHE A 309 -2.80 -10.90 -17.48
N GLN A 310 -4.09 -11.28 -17.51
CA GLN A 310 -4.92 -11.09 -18.69
C GLN A 310 -5.04 -9.62 -19.11
N MET A 311 -4.96 -8.70 -18.14
CA MET A 311 -5.01 -7.27 -18.38
C MET A 311 -3.62 -6.63 -18.60
N GLY A 312 -2.61 -7.43 -18.94
CA GLY A 312 -1.25 -6.94 -19.21
C GLY A 312 -0.38 -6.78 -17.96
N GLY A 313 -0.75 -7.45 -16.88
CA GLY A 313 0.02 -7.42 -15.64
C GLY A 313 1.36 -8.13 -15.73
N GLU A 314 2.37 -7.52 -15.14
CA GLU A 314 3.72 -8.06 -14.99
C GLU A 314 4.03 -8.29 -13.51
N LEU A 315 4.77 -9.38 -13.24
CA LEU A 315 5.24 -9.68 -11.89
C LEU A 315 6.31 -8.70 -11.46
N HIS A 316 6.20 -8.28 -10.22
CA HIS A 316 7.31 -7.72 -9.46
C HIS A 316 7.25 -8.22 -8.03
N THR A 317 8.35 -8.08 -7.30
CA THR A 317 8.47 -8.64 -5.95
C THR A 317 8.62 -7.52 -4.93
N ASN A 318 8.01 -7.69 -3.76
CA ASN A 318 8.42 -6.93 -2.58
C ASN A 318 9.39 -7.77 -1.74
N TYR A 319 10.23 -7.09 -0.97
CA TYR A 319 11.39 -7.67 -0.30
C TYR A 319 11.32 -7.49 1.21
N GLN A 320 12.09 -8.30 1.91
CA GLN A 320 12.48 -8.04 3.29
C GLN A 320 14.00 -8.04 3.41
N ILE A 321 14.47 -7.34 4.43
CA ILE A 321 15.87 -7.31 4.86
C ILE A 321 15.95 -7.49 6.36
N ALA A 322 17.09 -7.98 6.83
CA ALA A 322 17.44 -8.02 8.25
C ALA A 322 18.80 -7.34 8.46
N ILE A 323 18.81 -6.31 9.32
CA ILE A 323 20.03 -5.64 9.76
C ILE A 323 20.33 -6.14 11.16
N LYS A 324 21.46 -6.83 11.30
CA LYS A 324 21.88 -7.45 12.57
C LYS A 324 22.52 -6.43 13.49
N HIS A 325 22.18 -6.47 14.78
CA HIS A 325 22.95 -5.76 15.79
C HIS A 325 24.29 -6.49 16.04
N GLN A 326 25.33 -5.73 16.26
CA GLN A 326 26.63 -6.29 16.62
C GLN A 326 26.58 -6.71 18.10
N LYS A 327 26.74 -8.02 18.35
CA LYS A 327 26.93 -8.49 19.73
C LYS A 327 28.22 -7.89 20.26
N ASN A 328 28.14 -7.01 21.25
CA ASN A 328 29.34 -6.59 21.98
C ASN A 328 29.97 -7.82 22.60
N ASN A 329 31.00 -8.38 21.99
CA ASN A 329 31.92 -9.31 22.65
C ASN A 329 32.69 -8.54 23.76
N LYS A 330 31.99 -8.18 24.83
CA LYS A 330 32.65 -7.82 26.10
C LYS A 330 33.01 -9.12 26.79
N ASN A 331 33.97 -9.86 26.24
CA ASN A 331 34.70 -10.92 26.93
C ASN A 331 36.07 -11.02 26.31
N SER A 332 36.99 -10.20 26.79
CA SER A 332 38.42 -10.49 26.85
C SER A 332 39.07 -9.56 27.88
#